data_6eb23d4bc74a94f72c2e08355c3e5f42
#
_entry.id   6eb23d4bc74a94f72c2e08355c3e5f42
#
_cell.length_a   1.000
_cell.length_b   1.000
_cell.length_c   1.000
_cell.angle_alpha   90.00
_cell.angle_beta   90.00
_cell.angle_gamma   90.00
#
_symmetry.space_group_name_H-M   'P 1'
#
loop_
_entity.id
_entity.type
_entity.pdbx_description
1 polymer ?
#
loop_
_entity_poly.entity_id
_entity_poly.type
_entity_poly.pdbx_seq_one_letter_code
_entity_poly.pdbx_strand_id
1 'polypeptide(L)'
;MIMMKSFSSKFMPLALLAVIFSLCISSCSNDNEDNDSLPPAEGEEEVTDTTATVAELDSAELYCTKGEQKIYGYIYKKVKAGEKAPAVILSHSSSLTHEAMKGYARAIADKGYVAYCFDFCGGSSQSKSDGNTDDMTVFTEVDDLEAVINDISLLPEVDTDNIFLLGSSQGGLVSALTAEELTQHIKGLILFYPAFNIPEMVKMFSGLMGGGNWGDMGNWGDMGNWGNMGNWGDMGNMFSMSETYINAIKDYDVWSHIGQFDRQVLILHGTQDFIVPISNSEKAVTIYPHATLQRIEGANHGFNEANLGGFGSMMGGSTTNYDGVVMPFVFDFLEVNTK
;
A
#
# COMPACT_ATOMS: atom_id res chain seq x y z
N MET A 1 -12.61 10.53 57.82
CA MET A 1 -12.21 9.31 58.57
C MET A 1 -11.71 8.34 57.52
N ILE A 2 -10.38 8.45 57.26
CA ILE A 2 -9.36 7.40 57.43
C ILE A 2 -9.62 6.22 56.46
N MET A 3 -8.74 5.87 55.53
CA MET A 3 -7.32 5.52 55.59
C MET A 3 -6.69 5.48 54.19
N MET A 4 -5.52 6.10 54.09
CA MET A 4 -4.50 5.82 53.06
C MET A 4 -3.86 4.46 53.32
N LYS A 5 -3.49 3.71 52.27
CA LYS A 5 -2.38 2.77 52.33
C LYS A 5 -1.50 2.90 51.11
N SER A 6 -0.32 3.38 51.37
CA SER A 6 0.91 3.36 50.57
C SER A 6 1.54 1.98 50.58
N PHE A 7 2.15 1.55 49.44
CA PHE A 7 3.28 0.60 49.38
C PHE A 7 4.04 0.87 48.09
N SER A 8 5.14 1.51 48.17
CA SER A 8 6.54 1.09 48.39
C SER A 8 7.17 0.35 47.21
N SER A 9 8.12 1.08 46.65
CA SER A 9 9.13 0.73 45.65
C SER A 9 9.96 -0.51 46.03
N LYS A 10 10.36 -1.29 45.01
CA LYS A 10 11.64 -2.00 45.06
C LYS A 10 12.38 -1.90 43.73
N PHE A 11 13.42 -1.13 43.71
CA PHE A 11 14.55 -1.21 42.80
C PHE A 11 15.29 -2.52 43.00
N MET A 12 15.77 -3.13 41.93
CA MET A 12 16.98 -3.94 41.95
C MET A 12 17.69 -3.96 40.58
N PRO A 13 19.00 -4.09 40.53
CA PRO A 13 19.85 -3.46 39.53
C PRO A 13 20.42 -4.40 38.45
N LEU A 14 20.88 -3.74 37.43
CA LEU A 14 21.92 -4.02 36.47
C LEU A 14 22.80 -5.26 36.74
N ALA A 15 22.93 -6.13 35.73
CA ALA A 15 24.08 -6.99 35.56
C ALA A 15 24.55 -6.98 34.10
N LEU A 16 25.68 -6.35 33.92
CA LEU A 16 26.53 -6.26 32.75
C LEU A 16 27.19 -7.64 32.51
N LEU A 17 27.10 -8.19 31.28
CA LEU A 17 27.98 -9.28 30.87
C LEU A 17 28.58 -8.97 29.50
N ALA A 18 29.80 -8.49 29.51
CA ALA A 18 30.67 -8.40 28.35
C ALA A 18 31.32 -9.76 28.13
N VAL A 19 31.26 -10.30 26.93
CA VAL A 19 32.10 -11.42 26.50
C VAL A 19 32.92 -10.96 25.30
N ILE A 20 34.17 -10.79 25.60
CA ILE A 20 35.29 -10.60 24.67
C ILE A 20 35.60 -11.96 24.05
N PHE A 21 35.65 -12.07 22.72
CA PHE A 21 36.32 -13.19 22.08
C PHE A 21 37.44 -12.69 21.17
N SER A 22 38.60 -13.20 21.53
CA SER A 22 39.94 -12.84 21.11
C SER A 22 40.31 -13.48 19.77
N LEU A 23 41.15 -12.78 19.06
CA LEU A 23 41.84 -13.18 17.84
C LEU A 23 42.60 -14.52 17.99
N CYS A 24 42.60 -15.31 16.93
CA CYS A 24 43.69 -16.23 16.64
C CYS A 24 44.19 -15.98 15.22
N ILE A 25 45.34 -15.31 15.17
CA ILE A 25 46.24 -15.27 14.03
C ILE A 25 47.07 -16.55 14.11
N SER A 26 47.12 -17.33 13.05
CA SER A 26 48.17 -18.37 12.92
C SER A 26 48.84 -18.21 11.54
N SER A 27 50.03 -17.72 11.62
CA SER A 27 51.04 -17.69 10.57
C SER A 27 51.70 -19.06 10.44
N CYS A 28 51.84 -19.58 9.26
CA CYS A 28 52.87 -20.57 8.95
C CYS A 28 53.50 -20.22 7.60
N SER A 29 54.69 -19.73 7.70
CA SER A 29 55.67 -19.67 6.63
C SER A 29 56.23 -21.07 6.33
N ASN A 30 56.45 -21.40 5.07
CA ASN A 30 57.49 -22.32 4.67
C ASN A 30 58.02 -21.90 3.29
N ASP A 31 59.28 -21.57 3.33
CA ASP A 31 60.17 -21.33 2.18
C ASP A 31 60.42 -22.62 1.41
N ASN A 32 60.40 -22.52 0.08
CA ASN A 32 61.34 -23.25 -0.78
C ASN A 32 61.48 -22.52 -2.12
N GLU A 33 62.68 -22.07 -2.35
CA GLU A 33 63.20 -21.58 -3.62
C GLU A 33 63.19 -22.70 -4.67
N ASP A 34 62.71 -22.41 -5.85
CA ASP A 34 63.37 -22.90 -7.08
C ASP A 34 63.12 -21.90 -8.22
N ASN A 35 64.23 -21.48 -8.76
CA ASN A 35 64.45 -20.53 -9.81
C ASN A 35 64.25 -21.21 -11.16
N ASP A 36 63.30 -20.78 -11.95
CA ASP A 36 63.40 -20.97 -13.42
C ASP A 36 62.77 -19.77 -14.18
N SER A 37 63.66 -19.16 -14.95
CA SER A 37 63.42 -17.92 -15.72
C SER A 37 62.79 -18.25 -17.08
N LEU A 38 61.59 -17.70 -17.34
CA LEU A 38 61.01 -17.57 -18.69
C LEU A 38 60.77 -16.09 -19.04
N PRO A 39 60.91 -15.69 -20.33
CA PRO A 39 60.97 -14.30 -20.74
C PRO A 39 59.58 -13.63 -20.74
N PRO A 40 59.52 -12.27 -20.74
CA PRO A 40 58.29 -11.53 -20.61
C PRO A 40 57.44 -11.64 -21.88
N ALA A 41 56.18 -12.02 -21.72
CA ALA A 41 55.14 -11.89 -22.74
C ALA A 41 54.63 -10.44 -22.72
N GLU A 42 54.86 -9.72 -23.80
CA GLU A 42 54.22 -8.44 -24.10
C GLU A 42 52.70 -8.66 -24.32
N GLY A 43 51.86 -7.78 -23.74
CA GLY A 43 50.46 -7.69 -24.05
C GLY A 43 49.59 -7.65 -22.77
N GLU A 44 49.74 -6.63 -21.94
CA GLU A 44 48.64 -6.23 -21.03
C GLU A 44 47.57 -5.53 -21.86
N GLU A 45 46.58 -6.29 -22.31
CA GLU A 45 45.28 -5.71 -22.66
C GLU A 45 44.66 -5.20 -21.35
N GLU A 46 44.57 -3.88 -21.25
CA GLU A 46 43.82 -3.20 -20.20
C GLU A 46 42.34 -3.64 -20.29
N VAL A 47 42.00 -4.68 -19.58
CA VAL A 47 40.60 -5.05 -19.37
C VAL A 47 40.00 -3.90 -18.56
N THR A 48 39.39 -2.96 -19.27
CA THR A 48 38.52 -1.97 -18.65
C THR A 48 37.35 -2.76 -18.04
N ASP A 49 37.47 -3.04 -16.76
CA ASP A 49 36.40 -3.55 -15.91
C ASP A 49 35.29 -2.49 -15.86
N THR A 50 34.42 -2.49 -16.85
CA THR A 50 33.15 -1.80 -16.82
C THR A 50 32.21 -2.61 -15.94
N THR A 51 32.51 -2.69 -14.65
CA THR A 51 31.49 -3.03 -13.67
C THR A 51 30.44 -1.94 -13.71
N ALA A 52 29.41 -2.18 -14.52
CA ALA A 52 28.20 -1.37 -14.47
C ALA A 52 27.73 -1.42 -13.01
N THR A 53 27.93 -0.32 -12.28
CA THR A 53 27.44 -0.19 -10.90
C THR A 53 25.93 -0.42 -10.91
N VAL A 54 25.52 -1.58 -10.41
CA VAL A 54 24.09 -1.87 -10.20
C VAL A 54 23.60 -0.87 -9.18
N ALA A 55 22.52 -0.13 -9.49
CA ALA A 55 21.92 0.78 -8.54
C ALA A 55 21.48 0.01 -7.32
N GLU A 56 21.79 0.50 -6.12
CA GLU A 56 21.27 -0.04 -4.86
C GLU A 56 19.89 0.54 -4.58
N LEU A 57 19.09 -0.20 -3.81
CA LEU A 57 17.78 0.28 -3.36
C LEU A 57 17.99 1.41 -2.35
N ASP A 58 17.58 2.61 -2.71
CA ASP A 58 17.55 3.79 -1.87
C ASP A 58 16.13 4.01 -1.33
N SER A 59 16.02 4.56 -0.11
CA SER A 59 14.74 4.88 0.48
C SER A 59 14.83 6.02 1.50
N ALA A 60 13.85 6.90 1.50
CA ALA A 60 13.82 8.07 2.37
C ALA A 60 12.39 8.52 2.68
N GLU A 61 12.24 9.24 3.80
CA GLU A 61 11.05 10.05 4.04
C GLU A 61 10.99 11.19 3.02
N LEU A 62 9.80 11.43 2.49
CA LEU A 62 9.55 12.53 1.55
C LEU A 62 8.19 13.14 1.85
N TYR A 63 8.15 14.46 1.99
CA TYR A 63 6.92 15.21 2.16
C TYR A 63 6.48 15.82 0.83
N CYS A 64 5.22 15.57 0.47
CA CYS A 64 4.50 16.32 -0.55
C CYS A 64 3.66 17.43 0.10
N THR A 65 3.12 18.35 -0.70
CA THR A 65 2.39 19.51 -0.20
C THR A 65 1.05 19.69 -0.92
N LYS A 66 0.00 19.95 -0.13
CA LYS A 66 -1.32 20.37 -0.63
C LYS A 66 -1.64 21.74 -0.01
N GLY A 67 -1.32 22.82 -0.72
CA GLY A 67 -1.37 24.17 -0.17
C GLY A 67 -0.42 24.33 1.03
N GLU A 68 -0.95 24.56 2.23
CA GLU A 68 -0.16 24.67 3.47
C GLU A 68 -0.01 23.32 4.19
N GLN A 69 -0.78 22.30 3.81
CA GLN A 69 -0.74 20.97 4.42
C GLN A 69 0.44 20.16 3.90
N LYS A 70 1.07 19.41 4.80
CA LYS A 70 2.14 18.47 4.50
C LYS A 70 1.58 17.06 4.44
N ILE A 71 1.90 16.35 3.37
CA ILE A 71 1.58 14.95 3.15
C ILE A 71 2.85 14.15 3.36
N TYR A 72 2.90 13.37 4.43
CA TYR A 72 4.04 12.50 4.75
C TYR A 72 4.03 11.25 3.88
N GLY A 73 5.18 10.84 3.40
CA GLY A 73 5.34 9.58 2.70
C GLY A 73 6.75 9.04 2.74
N TYR A 74 6.92 7.92 2.09
CA TYR A 74 8.19 7.21 1.99
C TYR A 74 8.44 6.81 0.53
N ILE A 75 9.59 7.24 0.00
CA ILE A 75 10.01 6.93 -1.37
C ILE A 75 11.01 5.78 -1.37
N TYR A 76 10.85 4.86 -2.31
CA TYR A 76 11.78 3.78 -2.63
C TYR A 76 12.18 3.92 -4.09
N LYS A 77 13.46 3.78 -4.40
CA LYS A 77 13.97 3.85 -5.77
C LYS A 77 15.24 3.04 -5.96
N LYS A 78 15.41 2.51 -7.15
CA LYS A 78 16.63 1.82 -7.60
C LYS A 78 17.01 2.34 -8.97
N VAL A 79 17.27 3.64 -9.03
CA VAL A 79 17.53 4.40 -10.26
C VAL A 79 18.94 4.92 -10.23
N LYS A 80 19.67 4.78 -11.35
CA LYS A 80 21.03 5.34 -11.46
C LYS A 80 20.96 6.85 -11.55
N ALA A 81 21.99 7.50 -11.04
CA ALA A 81 22.10 8.95 -11.10
C ALA A 81 21.99 9.47 -12.53
N GLY A 82 21.05 10.39 -12.77
CA GLY A 82 20.80 11.00 -14.08
C GLY A 82 19.89 10.21 -15.01
N GLU A 83 19.46 9.01 -14.63
CA GLU A 83 18.42 8.23 -15.34
C GLU A 83 17.04 8.57 -14.78
N LYS A 84 16.02 8.37 -15.61
CA LYS A 84 14.60 8.45 -15.20
C LYS A 84 13.99 7.05 -15.18
N ALA A 85 13.05 6.86 -14.27
CA ALA A 85 12.30 5.62 -14.14
C ALA A 85 10.81 5.89 -14.05
N PRO A 86 9.95 4.93 -14.48
CA PRO A 86 8.51 4.99 -14.25
C PRO A 86 8.22 5.08 -12.76
N ALA A 87 7.11 5.71 -12.40
CA ALA A 87 6.71 5.86 -11.01
C ALA A 87 5.42 5.11 -10.69
N VAL A 88 5.34 4.57 -9.48
CA VAL A 88 4.11 3.99 -8.92
C VAL A 88 3.80 4.70 -7.60
N ILE A 89 2.63 5.30 -7.49
CA ILE A 89 2.14 5.98 -6.29
C ILE A 89 1.12 5.06 -5.62
N LEU A 90 1.34 4.75 -4.34
CA LEU A 90 0.59 3.74 -3.61
C LEU A 90 -0.29 4.35 -2.51
N SER A 91 -1.59 4.13 -2.60
CA SER A 91 -2.64 4.63 -1.70
C SER A 91 -3.13 3.52 -0.77
N HIS A 92 -3.08 3.75 0.54
CA HIS A 92 -3.45 2.77 1.56
C HIS A 92 -4.97 2.64 1.76
N SER A 93 -5.40 1.56 2.42
CA SER A 93 -6.78 1.32 2.85
C SER A 93 -7.21 2.28 3.97
N SER A 94 -8.53 2.42 4.15
CA SER A 94 -9.13 3.22 5.23
C SER A 94 -8.48 2.96 6.59
N SER A 95 -8.24 4.03 7.34
CA SER A 95 -7.69 4.01 8.71
C SER A 95 -6.29 3.40 8.84
N LEU A 96 -5.61 3.12 7.73
CA LEU A 96 -4.22 2.67 7.72
C LEU A 96 -3.26 3.84 7.47
N THR A 97 -2.01 3.53 7.18
CA THR A 97 -0.93 4.47 6.85
C THR A 97 -0.07 3.89 5.72
N HIS A 98 0.90 4.67 5.23
CA HIS A 98 1.91 4.23 4.28
C HIS A 98 2.58 2.90 4.66
N GLU A 99 2.64 2.57 5.96
CA GLU A 99 3.23 1.32 6.46
C GLU A 99 2.60 0.07 5.81
N ALA A 100 1.29 0.11 5.53
CA ALA A 100 0.59 -0.99 4.87
C ALA A 100 1.04 -1.21 3.41
N MET A 101 1.59 -0.18 2.78
CA MET A 101 2.02 -0.21 1.38
C MET A 101 3.54 -0.35 1.20
N LYS A 102 4.33 -0.22 2.26
CA LYS A 102 5.81 -0.24 2.19
C LYS A 102 6.38 -1.51 1.57
N GLY A 103 5.82 -2.66 1.88
CA GLY A 103 6.25 -3.94 1.32
C GLY A 103 6.11 -3.97 -0.20
N TYR A 104 4.97 -3.52 -0.70
CA TYR A 104 4.68 -3.42 -2.13
C TYR A 104 5.56 -2.35 -2.81
N ALA A 105 5.67 -1.17 -2.20
CA ALA A 105 6.52 -0.10 -2.73
C ALA A 105 7.98 -0.54 -2.89
N ARG A 106 8.53 -1.20 -1.87
CA ARG A 106 9.89 -1.74 -1.91
C ARG A 106 10.06 -2.77 -3.03
N ALA A 107 9.12 -3.71 -3.15
CA ALA A 107 9.18 -4.77 -4.16
C ALA A 107 9.10 -4.20 -5.60
N ILE A 108 8.29 -3.15 -5.79
CA ILE A 108 8.17 -2.42 -7.06
C ILE A 108 9.46 -1.66 -7.37
N ALA A 109 10.05 -0.98 -6.37
CA ALA A 109 11.31 -0.26 -6.55
C ALA A 109 12.48 -1.19 -6.89
N ASP A 110 12.51 -2.41 -6.33
CA ASP A 110 13.50 -3.43 -6.70
C ASP A 110 13.44 -3.85 -8.18
N LYS A 111 12.30 -3.60 -8.85
CA LYS A 111 12.12 -3.80 -10.29
C LYS A 111 12.53 -2.59 -11.14
N GLY A 112 13.05 -1.52 -10.51
CA GLY A 112 13.56 -0.34 -11.22
C GLY A 112 12.54 0.79 -11.38
N TYR A 113 11.48 0.78 -10.60
CA TYR A 113 10.51 1.88 -10.53
C TYR A 113 10.85 2.84 -9.38
N VAL A 114 10.39 4.08 -9.48
CA VAL A 114 10.23 4.96 -8.32
C VAL A 114 8.89 4.61 -7.66
N ALA A 115 8.91 4.20 -6.40
CA ALA A 115 7.68 3.83 -5.69
C ALA A 115 7.49 4.74 -4.47
N TYR A 116 6.33 5.38 -4.37
CA TYR A 116 6.00 6.29 -3.28
C TYR A 116 4.72 5.85 -2.59
N CYS A 117 4.79 5.64 -1.28
CA CYS A 117 3.63 5.38 -0.44
C CYS A 117 3.52 6.47 0.62
N PHE A 118 2.30 6.91 0.93
CA PHE A 118 2.07 8.09 1.74
C PHE A 118 0.89 7.91 2.69
N ASP A 119 0.77 8.81 3.66
CA ASP A 119 -0.37 8.91 4.56
C ASP A 119 -1.34 9.97 4.03
N PHE A 120 -2.61 9.65 3.89
CA PHE A 120 -3.63 10.66 3.61
C PHE A 120 -3.77 11.65 4.77
N CYS A 121 -4.07 12.92 4.47
CA CYS A 121 -4.34 13.95 5.46
C CYS A 121 -5.57 13.58 6.30
N GLY A 122 -5.36 13.37 7.60
CA GLY A 122 -6.42 12.89 8.49
C GLY A 122 -6.92 11.47 8.19
N GLY A 123 -6.28 10.72 7.29
CA GLY A 123 -6.73 9.37 6.87
C GLY A 123 -6.68 8.32 7.99
N SER A 124 -5.96 8.61 9.07
CA SER A 124 -5.87 7.72 10.24
C SER A 124 -5.41 8.52 11.46
N SER A 125 -5.72 8.03 12.66
CA SER A 125 -5.20 8.59 13.92
C SER A 125 -3.68 8.40 14.08
N GLN A 126 -3.06 7.58 13.23
CA GLN A 126 -1.61 7.32 13.20
C GLN A 126 -0.93 8.01 12.02
N SER A 127 -1.68 8.74 11.20
CA SER A 127 -1.14 9.51 10.08
C SER A 127 -0.09 10.51 10.56
N LYS A 128 1.01 10.60 9.82
CA LYS A 128 2.04 11.63 10.00
C LYS A 128 1.80 12.85 9.10
N SER A 129 0.80 12.78 8.23
CA SER A 129 0.32 13.91 7.43
C SER A 129 -0.50 14.86 8.29
N ASP A 130 -0.60 16.11 7.87
CA ASP A 130 -1.47 17.08 8.50
C ASP A 130 -2.95 16.71 8.39
N GLY A 131 -3.82 17.42 9.10
CA GLY A 131 -5.27 17.19 9.10
C GLY A 131 -5.73 16.36 10.28
N ASN A 132 -7.04 16.11 10.33
CA ASN A 132 -7.68 15.29 11.36
C ASN A 132 -8.73 14.37 10.75
N THR A 133 -9.08 13.31 11.48
CA THR A 133 -10.01 12.29 11.00
C THR A 133 -11.46 12.77 10.86
N ASP A 134 -11.82 13.87 11.52
CA ASP A 134 -13.20 14.40 11.47
C ASP A 134 -13.49 15.17 10.19
N ASP A 135 -12.44 15.74 9.56
CA ASP A 135 -12.54 16.52 8.33
C ASP A 135 -12.22 15.68 7.07
N MET A 136 -11.64 14.49 7.24
CA MET A 136 -11.28 13.59 6.14
C MET A 136 -12.51 13.05 5.43
N THR A 137 -12.45 12.96 4.11
CA THR A 137 -13.43 12.33 3.23
C THR A 137 -12.71 11.61 2.07
N VAL A 138 -13.42 10.76 1.33
CA VAL A 138 -12.88 10.18 0.08
C VAL A 138 -12.40 11.28 -0.88
N PHE A 139 -13.10 12.41 -0.94
CA PHE A 139 -12.77 13.50 -1.87
C PHE A 139 -11.55 14.31 -1.40
N THR A 140 -11.37 14.52 -0.08
CA THR A 140 -10.13 15.13 0.42
C THR A 140 -8.93 14.23 0.22
N GLU A 141 -9.11 12.90 0.19
CA GLU A 141 -8.07 11.94 -0.16
C GLU A 141 -7.76 11.94 -1.67
N VAL A 142 -8.76 12.21 -2.54
CA VAL A 142 -8.53 12.47 -3.98
C VAL A 142 -7.64 13.70 -4.14
N ASP A 143 -7.97 14.82 -3.46
CA ASP A 143 -7.15 16.05 -3.47
C ASP A 143 -5.72 15.80 -2.97
N ASP A 144 -5.53 14.93 -1.96
CA ASP A 144 -4.21 14.54 -1.46
C ASP A 144 -3.42 13.78 -2.52
N LEU A 145 -4.05 12.79 -3.17
CA LEU A 145 -3.39 11.99 -4.20
C LEU A 145 -3.02 12.83 -5.42
N GLU A 146 -3.85 13.79 -5.83
CA GLU A 146 -3.52 14.73 -6.90
C GLU A 146 -2.30 15.59 -6.54
N ALA A 147 -2.23 16.10 -5.31
CA ALA A 147 -1.09 16.86 -4.84
C ALA A 147 0.19 16.00 -4.82
N VAL A 148 0.09 14.76 -4.39
CA VAL A 148 1.19 13.78 -4.40
C VAL A 148 1.65 13.51 -5.84
N ILE A 149 0.74 13.27 -6.79
CA ILE A 149 1.08 13.06 -8.20
C ILE A 149 1.86 14.26 -8.75
N ASN A 150 1.40 15.48 -8.45
CA ASN A 150 2.06 16.69 -8.89
C ASN A 150 3.49 16.80 -8.34
N ASP A 151 3.69 16.61 -7.04
CA ASP A 151 5.01 16.74 -6.41
C ASP A 151 5.97 15.63 -6.84
N ILE A 152 5.51 14.38 -6.93
CA ILE A 152 6.31 13.24 -7.40
C ILE A 152 6.73 13.44 -8.86
N SER A 153 5.87 14.03 -9.70
CA SER A 153 6.17 14.33 -11.10
C SER A 153 7.31 15.36 -11.27
N LEU A 154 7.60 16.16 -10.26
CA LEU A 154 8.69 17.14 -10.27
C LEU A 154 10.06 16.54 -9.94
N LEU A 155 10.11 15.31 -9.45
CA LEU A 155 11.37 14.66 -9.11
C LEU A 155 12.19 14.38 -10.38
N PRO A 156 13.50 14.71 -10.41
CA PRO A 156 14.33 14.59 -11.61
C PRO A 156 14.49 13.15 -12.11
N GLU A 157 14.35 12.16 -11.23
CA GLU A 157 14.42 10.73 -11.55
C GLU A 157 13.09 10.12 -12.00
N VAL A 158 11.98 10.87 -12.02
CA VAL A 158 10.68 10.36 -12.45
C VAL A 158 10.46 10.57 -13.96
N ASP A 159 10.06 9.50 -14.62
CA ASP A 159 9.54 9.54 -15.99
C ASP A 159 8.03 9.86 -15.94
N THR A 160 7.69 11.09 -16.24
CA THR A 160 6.32 11.61 -16.18
C THR A 160 5.36 11.03 -17.22
N ASP A 161 5.87 10.35 -18.25
CA ASP A 161 5.04 9.67 -19.24
C ASP A 161 4.59 8.27 -18.73
N ASN A 162 5.14 7.81 -17.61
CA ASN A 162 4.92 6.48 -17.05
C ASN A 162 4.65 6.54 -15.56
N ILE A 163 3.58 7.24 -15.15
CA ILE A 163 3.08 7.29 -13.76
C ILE A 163 1.90 6.34 -13.61
N PHE A 164 2.00 5.41 -12.68
CA PHE A 164 0.98 4.43 -12.34
C PHE A 164 0.41 4.71 -10.94
N LEU A 165 -0.87 4.43 -10.73
CA LEU A 165 -1.47 4.43 -9.42
C LEU A 165 -1.72 2.99 -8.96
N LEU A 166 -1.46 2.71 -7.68
CA LEU A 166 -1.82 1.47 -7.03
C LEU A 166 -2.58 1.81 -5.75
N GLY A 167 -3.84 1.39 -5.64
CA GLY A 167 -4.65 1.65 -4.46
C GLY A 167 -5.31 0.40 -3.89
N SER A 168 -5.37 0.31 -2.56
CA SER A 168 -6.02 -0.79 -1.85
C SER A 168 -7.30 -0.34 -1.14
N SER A 169 -8.39 -1.12 -1.25
CA SER A 169 -9.67 -0.86 -0.57
C SER A 169 -10.18 0.58 -0.83
N GLN A 170 -10.32 1.44 0.19
CA GLN A 170 -10.65 2.86 0.02
C GLN A 170 -9.62 3.59 -0.84
N GLY A 171 -8.32 3.35 -0.64
CA GLY A 171 -7.29 3.91 -1.52
C GLY A 171 -7.42 3.45 -2.97
N GLY A 172 -8.04 2.29 -3.20
CA GLY A 172 -8.42 1.81 -4.54
C GLY A 172 -9.54 2.65 -5.16
N LEU A 173 -10.57 2.99 -4.39
CA LEU A 173 -11.61 3.93 -4.83
C LEU A 173 -11.03 5.32 -5.12
N VAL A 174 -10.20 5.85 -4.19
CA VAL A 174 -9.52 7.14 -4.37
C VAL A 174 -8.68 7.15 -5.63
N SER A 175 -7.84 6.13 -5.83
CA SER A 175 -6.99 6.00 -7.03
C SER A 175 -7.82 5.90 -8.32
N ALA A 176 -8.97 5.23 -8.27
CA ALA A 176 -9.89 5.13 -9.41
C ALA A 176 -10.48 6.51 -9.77
N LEU A 177 -11.00 7.26 -8.78
CA LEU A 177 -11.55 8.59 -9.01
C LEU A 177 -10.49 9.58 -9.50
N THR A 178 -9.30 9.57 -8.89
CA THR A 178 -8.19 10.43 -9.33
C THR A 178 -7.75 10.11 -10.77
N ALA A 179 -7.72 8.82 -11.16
CA ALA A 179 -7.35 8.44 -12.52
C ALA A 179 -8.37 8.94 -13.56
N GLU A 180 -9.67 9.01 -13.23
CA GLU A 180 -10.70 9.59 -14.11
C GLU A 180 -10.45 11.08 -14.37
N GLU A 181 -10.05 11.84 -13.32
CA GLU A 181 -9.78 13.27 -13.42
C GLU A 181 -8.44 13.56 -14.12
N LEU A 182 -7.43 12.73 -13.89
CA LEU A 182 -6.07 12.89 -14.41
C LEU A 182 -5.71 11.89 -15.53
N THR A 183 -6.69 11.47 -16.35
CA THR A 183 -6.53 10.43 -17.40
C THR A 183 -5.28 10.64 -18.29
N GLN A 184 -4.92 11.88 -18.58
CA GLN A 184 -3.76 12.18 -19.45
C GLN A 184 -2.42 12.05 -18.75
N HIS A 185 -2.40 12.03 -17.42
CA HIS A 185 -1.18 11.96 -16.59
C HIS A 185 -0.91 10.56 -16.06
N ILE A 186 -1.94 9.70 -16.03
CA ILE A 186 -1.83 8.35 -15.47
C ILE A 186 -1.73 7.33 -16.59
N LYS A 187 -0.66 6.52 -16.55
CA LYS A 187 -0.35 5.49 -17.55
C LYS A 187 -1.16 4.22 -17.38
N GLY A 188 -1.46 3.85 -16.13
CA GLY A 188 -2.22 2.66 -15.78
C GLY A 188 -2.62 2.65 -14.32
N LEU A 189 -3.65 1.84 -14.01
CA LEU A 189 -4.27 1.77 -12.69
C LEU A 189 -4.23 0.34 -12.17
N ILE A 190 -3.77 0.15 -10.94
CA ILE A 190 -3.74 -1.13 -10.23
C ILE A 190 -4.60 -1.02 -8.99
N LEU A 191 -5.60 -1.87 -8.86
CA LEU A 191 -6.58 -1.83 -7.79
C LEU A 191 -6.58 -3.15 -7.00
N PHE A 192 -6.29 -3.06 -5.72
CA PHE A 192 -6.39 -4.17 -4.78
C PHE A 192 -7.73 -4.10 -4.06
N TYR A 193 -8.61 -5.07 -4.29
CA TYR A 193 -9.93 -5.18 -3.64
C TYR A 193 -10.63 -3.81 -3.44
N PRO A 194 -10.79 -3.00 -4.53
CA PRO A 194 -11.24 -1.61 -4.43
C PRO A 194 -12.64 -1.51 -3.83
N ALA A 195 -12.80 -0.59 -2.86
CA ALA A 195 -14.03 -0.44 -2.10
C ALA A 195 -15.06 0.47 -2.82
N PHE A 196 -15.47 0.11 -4.03
CA PHE A 196 -16.47 0.84 -4.81
C PHE A 196 -17.86 0.90 -4.15
N ASN A 197 -18.11 0.02 -3.16
CA ASN A 197 -19.36 -0.06 -2.40
C ASN A 197 -19.36 0.81 -1.13
N ILE A 198 -18.42 1.73 -0.96
CA ILE A 198 -18.39 2.62 0.23
C ILE A 198 -19.72 3.37 0.42
N PRO A 199 -20.37 3.96 -0.62
CA PRO A 199 -21.66 4.63 -0.43
C PRO A 199 -22.73 3.73 0.17
N GLU A 200 -22.83 2.48 -0.31
CA GLU A 200 -23.78 1.49 0.20
C GLU A 200 -23.44 1.07 1.64
N MET A 201 -22.15 0.84 1.94
CA MET A 201 -21.69 0.53 3.28
C MET A 201 -22.04 1.64 4.27
N VAL A 202 -21.76 2.89 3.91
CA VAL A 202 -22.05 4.06 4.74
C VAL A 202 -23.55 4.22 4.98
N LYS A 203 -24.40 4.04 3.97
CA LYS A 203 -25.86 4.03 4.13
C LYS A 203 -26.32 2.96 5.11
N MET A 204 -25.79 1.76 4.98
CA MET A 204 -26.09 0.65 5.88
C MET A 204 -25.74 1.01 7.34
N PHE A 205 -24.51 1.45 7.59
CA PHE A 205 -24.07 1.76 8.96
C PHE A 205 -24.79 2.97 9.55
N SER A 206 -25.04 4.04 8.79
CA SER A 206 -25.78 5.20 9.27
C SER A 206 -27.25 4.86 9.56
N GLY A 207 -27.88 3.98 8.79
CA GLY A 207 -29.23 3.46 9.09
C GLY A 207 -29.28 2.63 10.37
N LEU A 208 -28.23 1.84 10.66
CA LEU A 208 -28.11 1.06 11.88
C LEU A 208 -27.95 1.94 13.13
N MET A 209 -27.09 2.96 13.06
CA MET A 209 -26.81 3.87 14.17
C MET A 209 -27.96 4.84 14.44
N GLY A 210 -28.75 5.19 13.42
CA GLY A 210 -29.91 6.11 13.52
C GLY A 210 -31.20 5.52 14.10
N GLY A 211 -31.21 4.28 14.57
CA GLY A 211 -32.40 3.64 15.17
C GLY A 211 -33.52 3.33 14.17
N GLY A 212 -33.18 3.24 12.88
CA GLY A 212 -34.09 2.84 11.80
C GLY A 212 -34.60 1.41 11.98
N ASN A 213 -35.88 1.20 11.69
CA ASN A 213 -36.52 -0.11 11.76
C ASN A 213 -35.92 -1.07 10.73
N TRP A 214 -35.31 -2.17 11.17
CA TRP A 214 -34.66 -3.19 10.35
C TRP A 214 -35.52 -3.78 9.22
N GLY A 215 -36.84 -3.52 9.25
CA GLY A 215 -37.82 -4.02 8.28
C GLY A 215 -37.86 -3.29 6.95
N ASP A 216 -37.29 -2.07 6.83
CA ASP A 216 -37.34 -1.25 5.61
C ASP A 216 -36.10 -1.41 4.71
N MET A 217 -35.13 -2.20 5.12
CA MET A 217 -33.98 -2.52 4.32
C MET A 217 -34.35 -3.58 3.28
N GLY A 218 -34.60 -3.13 2.06
CA GLY A 218 -34.95 -3.96 0.90
C GLY A 218 -33.93 -5.08 0.65
N ASN A 219 -34.37 -6.07 -0.09
CA ASN A 219 -33.71 -7.33 -0.44
C ASN A 219 -32.17 -7.25 -0.63
N TRP A 220 -31.46 -7.62 0.43
CA TRP A 220 -29.97 -7.64 0.50
C TRP A 220 -29.35 -8.89 -0.13
N GLY A 221 -30.09 -9.58 -1.02
CA GLY A 221 -29.66 -10.84 -1.63
C GLY A 221 -28.33 -10.79 -2.38
N ASP A 222 -27.89 -9.61 -2.78
CA ASP A 222 -26.64 -9.44 -3.56
C ASP A 222 -25.42 -9.03 -2.72
N MET A 223 -25.60 -8.76 -1.43
CA MET A 223 -24.52 -8.35 -0.54
C MET A 223 -24.01 -9.49 0.36
N GLY A 224 -23.64 -10.62 -0.18
CA GLY A 224 -23.00 -11.69 0.58
C GLY A 224 -23.58 -11.97 1.99
N ASN A 225 -23.30 -13.09 2.56
CA ASN A 225 -23.87 -13.61 3.81
C ASN A 225 -23.44 -12.82 5.09
N TRP A 226 -23.80 -11.55 5.20
CA TRP A 226 -23.54 -10.69 6.38
C TRP A 226 -24.37 -11.09 7.61
N GLY A 227 -25.40 -11.92 7.43
CA GLY A 227 -26.35 -12.29 8.50
C GLY A 227 -25.78 -13.17 9.63
N ASN A 228 -24.54 -13.66 9.50
CA ASN A 228 -23.94 -14.58 10.47
C ASN A 228 -22.75 -13.99 11.24
N MET A 229 -22.50 -12.69 11.15
CA MET A 229 -21.44 -12.02 11.90
C MET A 229 -21.88 -11.74 13.34
N GLY A 230 -21.40 -12.54 14.27
CA GLY A 230 -21.55 -12.30 15.72
C GLY A 230 -20.79 -11.03 16.14
N ASN A 231 -21.44 -10.25 17.00
CA ASN A 231 -20.92 -9.06 17.68
C ASN A 231 -20.65 -7.80 16.83
N TRP A 232 -21.72 -7.12 16.45
CA TRP A 232 -21.75 -5.85 15.71
C TRP A 232 -21.08 -4.67 16.44
N GLY A 233 -20.88 -4.77 17.77
CA GLY A 233 -20.26 -3.72 18.58
C GLY A 233 -18.81 -3.44 18.21
N ASP A 234 -18.06 -4.47 17.78
CA ASP A 234 -16.65 -4.33 17.39
C ASP A 234 -16.50 -3.69 16.01
N MET A 235 -17.50 -3.86 15.13
CA MET A 235 -17.50 -3.23 13.80
C MET A 235 -17.77 -1.72 13.89
N GLY A 236 -18.58 -1.26 14.83
CA GLY A 236 -18.85 0.18 15.03
C GLY A 236 -17.60 0.98 15.40
N ASN A 237 -16.67 0.37 16.13
CA ASN A 237 -15.40 1.00 16.49
C ASN A 237 -14.39 1.00 15.32
N MET A 238 -14.51 0.06 14.40
CA MET A 238 -13.60 -0.10 13.26
C MET A 238 -13.94 0.86 12.11
N PHE A 239 -15.22 1.20 11.95
CA PHE A 239 -15.69 2.17 10.97
C PHE A 239 -16.23 3.41 11.67
N SER A 240 -15.44 3.99 12.59
CA SER A 240 -15.72 5.31 13.16
C SER A 240 -15.59 6.38 12.08
N MET A 241 -16.60 6.48 11.23
CA MET A 241 -16.68 7.49 10.18
C MET A 241 -17.29 8.77 10.76
N SER A 242 -16.65 9.91 10.48
CA SER A 242 -17.18 11.21 10.87
C SER A 242 -18.50 11.50 10.11
N GLU A 243 -19.31 12.39 10.67
CA GLU A 243 -20.51 12.88 9.95
C GLU A 243 -20.12 13.55 8.62
N THR A 244 -18.99 14.22 8.57
CA THR A 244 -18.43 14.83 7.37
C THR A 244 -18.19 13.77 6.30
N TYR A 245 -17.51 12.69 6.66
CA TYR A 245 -17.26 11.57 5.74
C TYR A 245 -18.57 10.95 5.21
N ILE A 246 -19.49 10.61 6.13
CA ILE A 246 -20.79 10.01 5.80
C ILE A 246 -21.55 10.90 4.81
N ASN A 247 -21.69 12.18 5.13
CA ASN A 247 -22.46 13.12 4.30
C ASN A 247 -21.82 13.39 2.94
N ALA A 248 -20.49 13.28 2.84
CA ALA A 248 -19.80 13.46 1.58
C ALA A 248 -20.05 12.32 0.58
N ILE A 249 -20.12 11.05 1.06
CA ILE A 249 -20.08 9.90 0.16
C ILE A 249 -21.39 9.11 0.06
N LYS A 250 -22.28 9.17 1.06
CA LYS A 250 -23.46 8.29 1.16
C LYS A 250 -24.37 8.29 -0.09
N ASP A 251 -24.48 9.42 -0.78
CA ASP A 251 -25.34 9.58 -1.94
C ASP A 251 -24.56 9.69 -3.27
N TYR A 252 -23.26 9.44 -3.22
CA TYR A 252 -22.40 9.50 -4.39
C TYR A 252 -22.53 8.23 -5.23
N ASP A 253 -22.80 8.39 -6.51
CA ASP A 253 -22.88 7.27 -7.46
C ASP A 253 -21.50 6.98 -8.06
N VAL A 254 -20.70 6.18 -7.36
CA VAL A 254 -19.37 5.77 -7.80
C VAL A 254 -19.39 5.21 -9.22
N TRP A 255 -20.42 4.41 -9.54
CA TRP A 255 -20.50 3.68 -10.80
C TRP A 255 -20.68 4.57 -12.02
N SER A 256 -21.26 5.75 -11.86
CA SER A 256 -21.38 6.75 -12.93
C SER A 256 -20.12 7.62 -13.08
N HIS A 257 -19.19 7.54 -12.13
CA HIS A 257 -17.96 8.35 -12.10
C HIS A 257 -16.69 7.54 -12.36
N ILE A 258 -16.81 6.27 -12.74
CA ILE A 258 -15.70 5.45 -13.22
C ILE A 258 -15.96 4.96 -14.64
N GLY A 259 -14.90 4.63 -15.39
CA GLY A 259 -15.00 4.02 -16.73
C GLY A 259 -14.73 4.98 -17.90
N GLN A 260 -14.41 6.24 -17.65
CA GLN A 260 -13.87 7.16 -18.66
C GLN A 260 -12.33 7.06 -18.76
N PHE A 261 -11.68 6.49 -17.76
CA PHE A 261 -10.26 6.17 -17.80
C PHE A 261 -10.01 5.12 -18.89
N ASP A 262 -9.39 5.54 -20.00
CA ASP A 262 -9.22 4.76 -21.23
C ASP A 262 -7.88 3.99 -21.29
N ARG A 263 -7.14 3.94 -20.18
CA ARG A 263 -5.89 3.19 -20.05
C ARG A 263 -6.14 1.84 -19.41
N GLN A 264 -5.07 1.05 -19.30
CA GLN A 264 -5.15 -0.28 -18.72
C GLN A 264 -5.45 -0.24 -17.20
N VAL A 265 -6.36 -1.09 -16.76
CA VAL A 265 -6.72 -1.27 -15.35
C VAL A 265 -6.53 -2.72 -14.96
N LEU A 266 -5.71 -2.97 -13.96
CA LEU A 266 -5.57 -4.27 -13.31
C LEU A 266 -6.30 -4.27 -11.98
N ILE A 267 -7.26 -5.16 -11.81
CA ILE A 267 -7.94 -5.37 -10.53
C ILE A 267 -7.54 -6.73 -9.98
N LEU A 268 -7.08 -6.77 -8.73
CA LEU A 268 -6.81 -8.01 -7.99
C LEU A 268 -7.74 -8.08 -6.79
N HIS A 269 -8.43 -9.22 -6.61
CA HIS A 269 -9.43 -9.36 -5.56
C HIS A 269 -9.47 -10.78 -5.02
N GLY A 270 -9.52 -10.90 -3.67
CA GLY A 270 -9.63 -12.18 -2.98
C GLY A 270 -11.04 -12.77 -3.13
N THR A 271 -11.14 -14.07 -3.42
CA THR A 271 -12.45 -14.73 -3.59
C THR A 271 -13.19 -14.95 -2.27
N GLN A 272 -12.51 -14.77 -1.13
CA GLN A 272 -13.08 -14.88 0.21
C GLN A 272 -13.10 -13.52 0.93
N ASP A 273 -13.17 -12.42 0.16
CA ASP A 273 -13.30 -11.08 0.73
C ASP A 273 -14.73 -10.85 1.23
N PHE A 274 -14.85 -10.74 2.56
CA PHE A 274 -16.13 -10.51 3.23
C PHE A 274 -16.40 -9.01 3.53
N ILE A 275 -15.39 -8.15 3.37
CA ILE A 275 -15.51 -6.70 3.62
C ILE A 275 -15.97 -6.00 2.35
N VAL A 276 -15.27 -6.25 1.25
CA VAL A 276 -15.67 -5.77 -0.08
C VAL A 276 -15.96 -6.99 -0.95
N PRO A 277 -17.24 -7.31 -1.23
CA PRO A 277 -17.57 -8.44 -2.08
C PRO A 277 -16.92 -8.34 -3.46
N ILE A 278 -16.34 -9.44 -3.95
CA ILE A 278 -15.66 -9.51 -5.26
C ILE A 278 -16.57 -9.06 -6.41
N SER A 279 -17.90 -9.16 -6.25
CA SER A 279 -18.89 -8.67 -7.23
C SER A 279 -18.73 -7.20 -7.59
N ASN A 280 -18.16 -6.36 -6.70
CA ASN A 280 -17.80 -4.98 -6.99
C ASN A 280 -16.72 -4.89 -8.07
N SER A 281 -15.68 -5.70 -7.97
CA SER A 281 -14.62 -5.79 -8.99
C SER A 281 -15.14 -6.41 -10.28
N GLU A 282 -16.00 -7.41 -10.21
CA GLU A 282 -16.67 -8.00 -11.38
C GLU A 282 -17.52 -6.97 -12.12
N LYS A 283 -18.25 -6.11 -11.39
CA LYS A 283 -18.99 -5.00 -11.97
C LYS A 283 -18.06 -3.96 -12.60
N ALA A 284 -16.99 -3.55 -11.90
CA ALA A 284 -16.02 -2.56 -12.38
C ALA A 284 -15.40 -2.96 -13.73
N VAL A 285 -15.03 -4.25 -13.89
CA VAL A 285 -14.49 -4.77 -15.16
C VAL A 285 -15.45 -4.61 -16.32
N THR A 286 -16.76 -4.59 -16.08
CA THR A 286 -17.76 -4.36 -17.15
C THR A 286 -17.92 -2.90 -17.52
N ILE A 287 -17.39 -1.97 -16.69
CA ILE A 287 -17.49 -0.53 -16.87
C ILE A 287 -16.23 0.04 -17.51
N TYR A 288 -15.06 -0.35 -17.01
CA TYR A 288 -13.79 0.09 -17.60
C TYR A 288 -13.55 -0.54 -18.96
N PRO A 289 -13.14 0.25 -19.98
CA PRO A 289 -12.95 -0.27 -21.35
C PRO A 289 -11.78 -1.26 -21.47
N HIS A 290 -10.79 -1.16 -20.60
CA HIS A 290 -9.54 -1.95 -20.66
C HIS A 290 -9.15 -2.53 -19.29
N ALA A 291 -10.11 -3.13 -18.59
CA ALA A 291 -9.86 -3.75 -17.28
C ALA A 291 -9.71 -5.27 -17.35
N THR A 292 -8.82 -5.78 -16.51
CA THR A 292 -8.69 -7.22 -16.20
C THR A 292 -8.86 -7.45 -14.71
N LEU A 293 -9.57 -8.54 -14.35
CA LEU A 293 -9.73 -9.00 -12.97
C LEU A 293 -8.94 -10.30 -12.75
N GLN A 294 -8.00 -10.24 -11.81
CA GLN A 294 -7.33 -11.43 -11.28
C GLN A 294 -7.99 -11.83 -9.96
N ARG A 295 -8.61 -13.00 -9.95
CA ARG A 295 -9.20 -13.57 -8.72
C ARG A 295 -8.12 -14.31 -7.94
N ILE A 296 -7.91 -13.89 -6.70
CA ILE A 296 -6.93 -14.51 -5.79
C ILE A 296 -7.70 -15.52 -4.95
N GLU A 297 -7.63 -16.78 -5.36
CA GLU A 297 -8.43 -17.86 -4.78
C GLU A 297 -8.07 -18.08 -3.30
N GLY A 298 -9.08 -18.10 -2.44
CA GLY A 298 -8.94 -18.28 -1.00
C GLY A 298 -8.49 -17.05 -0.19
N ALA A 299 -8.07 -15.97 -0.85
CA ALA A 299 -7.66 -14.76 -0.18
C ALA A 299 -8.88 -13.95 0.33
N ASN A 300 -8.69 -13.32 1.50
CA ASN A 300 -9.64 -12.37 2.08
C ASN A 300 -9.32 -10.91 1.70
N HIS A 301 -9.96 -9.97 2.40
CA HIS A 301 -9.60 -8.55 2.33
C HIS A 301 -8.18 -8.35 2.89
N GLY A 302 -7.28 -7.74 2.12
CA GLY A 302 -5.87 -7.58 2.48
C GLY A 302 -4.97 -8.74 2.03
N PHE A 303 -5.46 -9.64 1.19
CA PHE A 303 -4.73 -10.78 0.64
C PHE A 303 -4.11 -11.72 1.68
N ASN A 304 -4.83 -11.97 2.76
CA ASN A 304 -4.48 -12.99 3.74
C ASN A 304 -5.38 -14.22 3.58
N GLU A 305 -4.99 -15.35 4.18
CA GLU A 305 -5.82 -16.54 4.21
C GLU A 305 -7.11 -16.27 5.00
N ALA A 306 -8.25 -16.65 4.40
CA ALA A 306 -9.54 -16.52 5.07
C ALA A 306 -9.67 -17.54 6.20
N ASN A 307 -9.50 -17.08 7.43
CA ASN A 307 -9.73 -17.89 8.62
C ASN A 307 -11.18 -17.73 9.07
N LEU A 308 -11.96 -18.79 9.03
CA LEU A 308 -13.38 -18.82 9.41
C LEU A 308 -13.64 -18.65 10.93
N GLY A 309 -12.61 -18.32 11.72
CA GLY A 309 -12.62 -18.37 13.19
C GLY A 309 -12.89 -17.08 13.95
N GLY A 310 -13.34 -16.00 13.30
CA GLY A 310 -13.68 -14.75 13.99
C GLY A 310 -13.16 -13.48 13.35
N PHE A 311 -13.70 -12.33 13.76
CA PHE A 311 -13.44 -11.00 13.16
C PHE A 311 -11.95 -10.57 13.20
N GLY A 312 -11.22 -10.88 14.26
CA GLY A 312 -9.77 -10.61 14.34
C GLY A 312 -8.94 -11.37 13.30
N SER A 313 -9.47 -12.48 12.79
CA SER A 313 -8.89 -13.29 11.71
C SER A 313 -9.15 -12.67 10.32
N MET A 314 -10.21 -11.87 10.17
CA MET A 314 -10.54 -11.16 8.93
C MET A 314 -9.56 -10.03 8.62
N MET A 315 -8.92 -9.46 9.66
CA MET A 315 -8.03 -8.29 9.58
C MET A 315 -6.53 -8.64 9.62
N GLY A 316 -6.16 -9.88 9.34
CA GLY A 316 -4.74 -10.24 9.20
C GLY A 316 -4.16 -11.11 10.31
N GLY A 317 -5.00 -11.85 11.03
CA GLY A 317 -4.53 -12.84 12.03
C GLY A 317 -3.97 -14.14 11.42
N SER A 318 -3.94 -14.28 10.09
CA SER A 318 -3.31 -15.41 9.41
C SER A 318 -1.83 -15.13 9.12
N THR A 319 -1.00 -16.15 9.26
CA THR A 319 0.42 -16.11 8.88
C THR A 319 0.63 -16.34 7.37
N THR A 320 -0.39 -16.80 6.65
CA THR A 320 -0.34 -17.03 5.22
C THR A 320 -0.85 -15.79 4.50
N ASN A 321 0.00 -15.15 3.71
CA ASN A 321 -0.38 -14.07 2.82
C ASN A 321 -0.24 -14.51 1.35
N TYR A 322 -0.90 -13.80 0.47
CA TYR A 322 -0.91 -14.07 -0.96
C TYR A 322 -0.02 -13.10 -1.76
N ASP A 323 0.86 -12.32 -1.11
CA ASP A 323 1.73 -11.37 -1.79
C ASP A 323 2.57 -12.03 -2.90
N GLY A 324 3.04 -13.26 -2.65
CA GLY A 324 3.76 -14.05 -3.64
C GLY A 324 2.92 -14.44 -4.88
N VAL A 325 1.60 -14.43 -4.75
CA VAL A 325 0.66 -14.67 -5.87
C VAL A 325 0.27 -13.36 -6.54
N VAL A 326 0.10 -12.30 -5.76
CA VAL A 326 -0.36 -10.98 -6.20
C VAL A 326 0.72 -10.23 -6.98
N MET A 327 1.94 -10.17 -6.44
CA MET A 327 3.00 -9.33 -7.00
C MET A 327 3.46 -9.71 -8.42
N PRO A 328 3.49 -10.97 -8.84
CA PRO A 328 3.75 -11.31 -10.25
C PRO A 328 2.80 -10.61 -11.23
N PHE A 329 1.49 -10.55 -10.94
CA PHE A 329 0.52 -9.84 -11.79
C PHE A 329 0.79 -8.33 -11.84
N VAL A 330 1.20 -7.74 -10.71
CA VAL A 330 1.60 -6.33 -10.64
C VAL A 330 2.82 -6.06 -11.52
N PHE A 331 3.86 -6.90 -11.41
CA PHE A 331 5.09 -6.73 -12.19
C PHE A 331 4.84 -6.91 -13.69
N ASP A 332 4.09 -7.93 -14.09
CA ASP A 332 3.73 -8.17 -15.48
C ASP A 332 2.94 -6.99 -16.06
N PHE A 333 1.96 -6.46 -15.30
CA PHE A 333 1.19 -5.29 -15.70
C PHE A 333 2.07 -4.06 -15.90
N LEU A 334 2.94 -3.77 -14.94
CA LEU A 334 3.85 -2.62 -15.00
C LEU A 334 4.82 -2.75 -16.19
N GLU A 335 5.44 -3.92 -16.38
CA GLU A 335 6.40 -4.16 -17.48
C GLU A 335 5.76 -3.99 -18.85
N VAL A 336 4.56 -4.55 -19.06
CA VAL A 336 3.84 -4.49 -20.33
C VAL A 336 3.41 -3.06 -20.66
N ASN A 337 3.03 -2.26 -19.67
CA ASN A 337 2.44 -0.94 -19.87
C ASN A 337 3.45 0.22 -19.77
N THR A 338 4.68 -0.01 -19.35
CA THR A 338 5.75 1.01 -19.32
C THR A 338 6.31 1.33 -20.71
N LYS A 339 6.05 0.50 -21.73
CA LYS A 339 6.61 0.64 -23.11
C LYS A 339 5.87 1.68 -23.94
#